data_11272496e99ab8073e237fbacab0b4ab
#
_entry.id   11272496e99ab8073e237fbacab0b4ab
#
_cell.length_a   1.000
_cell.length_b   1.000
_cell.length_c   1.000
_cell.angle_alpha   90.00
_cell.angle_beta   90.00
_cell.angle_gamma   90.00
#
_symmetry.space_group_name_H-M   'P 1'
#
loop_
_entity.id
_entity.type
_entity.pdbx_description
1 polymer ?
#
loop_
_entity_poly.entity_id
_entity_poly.type
_entity_poly.pdbx_seq_one_letter_code
_entity_poly.pdbx_strand_id
1 'polypeptide(L)'
;MRKQPRIKNKPVPPYRLALTGGWGDHNFVNFLADGYVVVVQIKPAVTFHDRCGICSSTRKILIRKYPNGIPEKIDKYKLATDLYYWENARKVPIGGSQDAFGSVYPGFNLLHYNFRHHNGVIPKKVTSITNQRTTKWFERNFWIVDCVGPRPEGYNPFDSGRFATKKVVSQLGQSGQDCFSAIKNRDLSALGASFNQCSSAWRKMLPAIFEHPTIKVPVMERLRYYQRKYAGAMPSGCGVGYIYVASSEPIEGGFQVKVNLK
;
A
#
# COMPACT_ATOMS: atom_id res chain seq x y z
N MET A 1 -47.45 9.74 -14.63
CA MET A 1 -46.24 8.92 -14.44
C MET A 1 -45.23 9.74 -13.62
N ARG A 2 -45.00 9.38 -12.35
CA ARG A 2 -43.97 10.01 -11.51
C ARG A 2 -42.63 9.46 -11.93
N LYS A 3 -41.70 10.33 -12.44
CA LYS A 3 -40.32 9.97 -12.71
C LYS A 3 -39.66 9.53 -11.40
N GLN A 4 -39.26 8.26 -11.31
CA GLN A 4 -38.44 7.80 -10.19
C GLN A 4 -37.14 8.66 -10.12
N PRO A 5 -36.74 9.12 -8.93
CA PRO A 5 -35.51 9.89 -8.80
C PRO A 5 -34.34 9.00 -9.23
N ARG A 6 -33.55 9.46 -10.21
CA ARG A 6 -32.27 8.82 -10.56
C ARG A 6 -31.43 8.78 -9.29
N ILE A 7 -31.18 7.59 -8.75
CA ILE A 7 -30.21 7.37 -7.68
C ILE A 7 -28.86 7.78 -8.31
N LYS A 8 -28.37 8.97 -7.98
CA LYS A 8 -27.01 9.36 -8.33
C LYS A 8 -26.10 8.39 -7.61
N ASN A 9 -25.39 7.54 -8.36
CA ASN A 9 -24.37 6.66 -7.80
C ASN A 9 -23.41 7.52 -6.98
N LYS A 10 -23.40 7.33 -5.66
CA LYS A 10 -22.48 8.03 -4.77
C LYS A 10 -21.05 7.71 -5.23
N PRO A 11 -20.17 8.70 -5.33
CA PRO A 11 -18.79 8.45 -5.73
C PRO A 11 -18.15 7.50 -4.72
N VAL A 12 -17.66 6.36 -5.22
CA VAL A 12 -16.93 5.38 -4.39
C VAL A 12 -15.48 5.83 -4.32
N PRO A 13 -14.94 6.11 -3.11
CA PRO A 13 -13.54 6.48 -2.98
C PRO A 13 -12.61 5.41 -3.54
N PRO A 14 -11.49 5.80 -4.15
CA PRO A 14 -10.50 4.85 -4.67
C PRO A 14 -9.93 3.98 -3.54
N TYR A 15 -9.38 2.84 -3.91
CA TYR A 15 -8.52 2.06 -3.03
C TYR A 15 -7.09 2.58 -3.12
N ARG A 16 -6.30 2.29 -2.10
CA ARG A 16 -4.86 2.48 -2.08
C ARG A 16 -4.18 1.13 -1.84
N LEU A 17 -3.21 0.78 -2.67
CA LEU A 17 -2.28 -0.31 -2.43
C LEU A 17 -0.95 0.27 -1.96
N ALA A 18 -0.37 -0.27 -0.89
CA ALA A 18 1.02 -0.02 -0.56
C ALA A 18 1.87 -1.06 -1.29
N LEU A 19 2.79 -0.61 -2.14
CA LEU A 19 3.68 -1.50 -2.87
C LEU A 19 4.90 -1.83 -2.00
N THR A 20 5.87 -0.93 -1.91
CA THR A 20 7.10 -1.18 -1.16
C THR A 20 7.35 -0.08 -0.13
N GLY A 21 8.26 -0.31 0.79
CA GLY A 21 8.64 0.66 1.82
C GLY A 21 7.61 0.82 2.95
N GLY A 22 6.50 0.09 2.92
CA GLY A 22 5.47 0.15 3.98
C GLY A 22 6.08 -0.02 5.37
N TRP A 23 5.51 0.62 6.39
CA TRP A 23 6.05 0.89 7.72
C TRP A 23 7.08 2.02 7.78
N GLY A 24 7.64 2.49 6.65
CA GLY A 24 8.51 3.65 6.62
C GLY A 24 7.86 4.96 7.08
N ASP A 25 6.53 4.97 7.19
CA ASP A 25 5.71 6.07 7.72
C ASP A 25 5.47 5.99 9.24
N HIS A 26 6.14 5.06 9.94
CA HIS A 26 6.10 4.96 11.39
C HIS A 26 7.38 5.49 12.04
N ASN A 27 7.23 6.23 13.12
CA ASN A 27 8.33 6.86 13.83
C ASN A 27 9.40 5.87 14.33
N PHE A 28 9.00 4.67 14.78
CA PHE A 28 9.96 3.64 15.24
C PHE A 28 10.82 3.09 14.09
N VAL A 29 10.43 3.31 12.83
CA VAL A 29 11.18 2.94 11.63
C VAL A 29 12.00 4.13 11.15
N ASN A 30 11.36 5.25 10.82
CA ASN A 30 12.04 6.40 10.21
C ASN A 30 12.89 7.23 11.19
N PHE A 31 12.85 6.91 12.49
CA PHE A 31 13.85 7.39 13.45
C PHE A 31 15.26 6.85 13.14
N LEU A 32 15.36 5.66 12.58
CA LEU A 32 16.63 4.98 12.27
C LEU A 32 17.21 5.39 10.90
N ALA A 33 16.36 5.62 9.93
CA ALA A 33 16.71 6.12 8.59
C ALA A 33 15.45 6.62 7.88
N ASP A 34 15.61 7.46 6.85
CA ASP A 34 14.50 8.00 6.07
C ASP A 34 13.62 6.87 5.48
N GLY A 35 12.31 7.03 5.59
CA GLY A 35 11.31 6.14 5.02
C GLY A 35 10.92 6.58 3.61
N TYR A 36 10.84 5.62 2.69
CA TYR A 36 10.35 5.84 1.33
C TYR A 36 9.26 4.80 1.03
N VAL A 37 8.01 5.25 0.98
CA VAL A 37 6.84 4.37 0.78
C VAL A 37 6.23 4.61 -0.58
N VAL A 38 6.04 3.56 -1.37
CA VAL A 38 5.34 3.65 -2.65
C VAL A 38 3.90 3.21 -2.45
N VAL A 39 2.98 4.11 -2.81
CA VAL A 39 1.55 3.82 -2.82
C VAL A 39 0.98 4.07 -4.22
N VAL A 40 0.00 3.27 -4.61
CA VAL A 40 -0.75 3.47 -5.85
C VAL A 40 -2.23 3.58 -5.56
N GLN A 41 -2.86 4.61 -6.12
CA GLN A 41 -4.30 4.76 -6.05
C GLN A 41 -4.94 3.98 -7.20
N ILE A 42 -5.92 3.13 -6.89
CA ILE A 42 -6.62 2.30 -7.86
C ILE A 42 -8.11 2.56 -7.86
N LYS A 43 -8.76 2.33 -9.02
CA LYS A 43 -10.20 2.43 -9.16
C LYS A 43 -10.90 1.33 -8.36
N PRO A 44 -12.08 1.57 -7.79
CA PRO A 44 -12.84 0.59 -7.05
C PRO A 44 -13.59 -0.37 -7.99
N ALA A 45 -12.86 -0.95 -8.97
CA ALA A 45 -13.40 -1.89 -9.96
C ALA A 45 -13.32 -3.36 -9.50
N VAL A 46 -12.64 -3.63 -8.39
CA VAL A 46 -12.45 -4.95 -7.81
C VAL A 46 -12.86 -4.90 -6.34
N THR A 47 -13.49 -5.97 -5.87
CA THR A 47 -13.79 -6.13 -4.44
C THR A 47 -12.63 -6.83 -3.75
N PHE A 48 -12.14 -6.23 -2.69
CA PHE A 48 -11.09 -6.78 -1.86
C PHE A 48 -11.65 -7.29 -0.54
N HIS A 49 -10.98 -8.25 0.06
CA HIS A 49 -11.26 -8.64 1.45
C HIS A 49 -11.01 -7.47 2.41
N ASP A 50 -11.83 -7.36 3.43
CA ASP A 50 -11.63 -6.32 4.45
C ASP A 50 -10.32 -6.53 5.22
N ARG A 51 -9.68 -5.41 5.62
CA ARG A 51 -8.46 -5.37 6.44
C ARG A 51 -7.22 -6.02 5.78
N CYS A 52 -7.15 -6.06 4.45
CA CYS A 52 -6.05 -6.67 3.69
C CYS A 52 -5.02 -5.65 3.16
N GLY A 53 -4.79 -4.55 3.85
CA GLY A 53 -3.80 -3.55 3.44
C GLY A 53 -4.29 -2.59 2.35
N ILE A 54 -5.60 -2.41 2.20
CA ILE A 54 -6.27 -1.59 1.18
C ILE A 54 -6.91 -0.30 1.72
N CYS A 55 -6.44 0.20 2.85
CA CYS A 55 -6.92 1.41 3.54
C CYS A 55 -8.43 1.46 3.85
N SER A 56 -9.04 0.36 4.28
CA SER A 56 -10.48 0.28 4.54
C SER A 56 -10.97 1.30 5.58
N SER A 57 -10.23 1.54 6.65
CA SER A 57 -10.58 2.51 7.71
C SER A 57 -10.55 3.95 7.21
N THR A 58 -9.50 4.32 6.51
CA THR A 58 -9.31 5.66 5.92
C THR A 58 -10.41 5.97 4.90
N ARG A 59 -10.78 4.99 4.06
CA ARG A 59 -11.88 5.14 3.10
C ARG A 59 -13.23 5.37 3.79
N LYS A 60 -13.53 4.68 4.89
CA LYS A 60 -14.76 4.90 5.69
C LYS A 60 -14.84 6.34 6.22
N ILE A 61 -13.71 6.89 6.65
CA ILE A 61 -13.65 8.30 7.11
C ILE A 61 -13.87 9.25 5.93
N LEU A 62 -13.23 8.99 4.80
CA LEU A 62 -13.36 9.80 3.59
C LEU A 62 -14.81 9.85 3.10
N ILE A 63 -15.51 8.72 3.04
CA ILE A 63 -16.94 8.65 2.68
C ILE A 63 -17.79 9.49 3.64
N ARG A 64 -17.51 9.40 4.94
CA ARG A 64 -18.27 10.15 5.96
C ARG A 64 -18.06 11.65 5.86
N LYS A 65 -16.81 12.09 5.58
CA LYS A 65 -16.47 13.53 5.50
C LYS A 65 -16.85 14.14 4.16
N TYR A 66 -16.79 13.36 3.09
CA TYR A 66 -17.08 13.79 1.71
C TYR A 66 -18.07 12.86 1.03
N PRO A 67 -19.33 12.84 1.46
CA PRO A 67 -20.36 11.92 0.93
C PRO A 67 -20.68 12.14 -0.55
N ASN A 68 -20.35 13.33 -1.07
CA ASN A 68 -20.55 13.71 -2.49
C ASN A 68 -19.25 13.68 -3.31
N GLY A 69 -18.17 13.09 -2.76
CA GLY A 69 -16.84 13.10 -3.37
C GLY A 69 -15.93 14.22 -2.87
N ILE A 70 -14.65 14.06 -3.08
CA ILE A 70 -13.63 15.06 -2.70
C ILE A 70 -13.78 16.26 -3.66
N PRO A 71 -13.81 17.52 -3.16
CA PRO A 71 -13.83 18.71 -4.01
C PRO A 71 -12.60 18.77 -4.93
N GLU A 72 -12.81 19.16 -6.20
CA GLU A 72 -11.72 19.24 -7.19
C GLU A 72 -10.61 20.24 -6.78
N LYS A 73 -11.05 21.39 -6.23
CA LYS A 73 -10.15 22.45 -5.78
C LYS A 73 -9.86 22.33 -4.29
N ILE A 74 -9.12 21.30 -3.89
CA ILE A 74 -8.70 21.10 -2.49
C ILE A 74 -7.18 20.98 -2.41
N ASP A 75 -6.60 21.54 -1.37
CA ASP A 75 -5.19 21.27 -1.03
C ASP A 75 -5.06 19.79 -0.61
N LYS A 76 -4.47 19.00 -1.51
CA LYS A 76 -4.31 17.55 -1.32
C LYS A 76 -3.43 17.21 -0.12
N TYR A 77 -2.37 18.01 0.13
CA TYR A 77 -1.48 17.75 1.26
C TYR A 77 -2.19 18.01 2.58
N LYS A 78 -2.91 19.13 2.66
CA LYS A 78 -3.71 19.46 3.84
C LYS A 78 -4.81 18.40 4.06
N LEU A 79 -5.55 18.03 3.03
CA LEU A 79 -6.60 17.01 3.13
C LEU A 79 -6.03 15.67 3.63
N ALA A 80 -4.92 15.20 3.05
CA ALA A 80 -4.29 13.95 3.46
C ALA A 80 -3.80 14.00 4.92
N THR A 81 -3.25 15.15 5.33
CA THR A 81 -2.83 15.40 6.71
C THR A 81 -4.02 15.39 7.67
N ASP A 82 -5.10 16.10 7.33
CA ASP A 82 -6.33 16.13 8.13
C ASP A 82 -6.94 14.71 8.25
N LEU A 83 -6.95 13.96 7.14
CA LEU A 83 -7.46 12.59 7.09
C LEU A 83 -6.67 11.64 8.01
N TYR A 84 -5.34 11.78 8.03
CA TYR A 84 -4.48 11.06 8.97
C TYR A 84 -4.83 11.38 10.43
N TYR A 85 -4.98 12.65 10.79
CA TYR A 85 -5.34 13.04 12.15
C TYR A 85 -6.75 12.60 12.54
N TRP A 86 -7.74 12.68 11.63
CA TRP A 86 -9.08 12.16 11.90
C TRP A 86 -9.09 10.64 12.13
N GLU A 87 -8.25 9.91 11.40
CA GLU A 87 -8.14 8.45 11.56
C GLU A 87 -7.49 8.07 12.89
N ASN A 88 -6.51 8.84 13.34
CA ASN A 88 -5.71 8.53 14.52
C ASN A 88 -6.17 9.22 15.81
N ALA A 89 -7.21 10.07 15.76
CA ALA A 89 -7.66 10.88 16.91
C ALA A 89 -7.96 10.07 18.20
N ARG A 90 -8.26 8.76 18.06
CA ARG A 90 -8.57 7.88 19.19
C ARG A 90 -7.88 6.51 19.09
N LYS A 91 -6.81 6.40 18.28
CA LYS A 91 -6.09 5.13 18.08
C LYS A 91 -4.85 5.04 18.96
N VAL A 92 -4.66 3.86 19.53
CA VAL A 92 -3.42 3.46 20.20
C VAL A 92 -3.14 2.01 19.77
N PRO A 93 -1.99 1.72 19.15
CA PRO A 93 -0.96 2.65 18.68
C PRO A 93 -1.40 3.49 17.47
N ILE A 94 -0.76 4.63 17.28
CA ILE A 94 -0.99 5.51 16.13
C ILE A 94 -0.52 4.81 14.85
N GLY A 95 -1.38 4.79 13.81
CA GLY A 95 -1.01 4.29 12.47
C GLY A 95 -0.18 5.31 11.68
N GLY A 96 0.46 4.87 10.60
CA GLY A 96 1.14 5.74 9.65
C GLY A 96 0.17 6.47 8.70
N SER A 97 0.68 7.43 7.94
CA SER A 97 -0.14 8.28 7.06
C SER A 97 -0.21 7.82 5.60
N GLN A 98 0.48 6.74 5.22
CA GLN A 98 0.50 6.24 3.84
C GLN A 98 -0.91 5.97 3.28
N ASP A 99 -1.86 5.57 4.15
CA ASP A 99 -3.25 5.31 3.80
C ASP A 99 -3.98 6.60 3.42
N ALA A 100 -3.78 7.65 4.20
CA ALA A 100 -4.38 8.96 3.96
C ALA A 100 -3.83 9.59 2.66
N PHE A 101 -2.50 9.63 2.51
CA PHE A 101 -1.87 10.20 1.33
C PHE A 101 -2.21 9.40 0.06
N GLY A 102 -2.15 8.07 0.10
CA GLY A 102 -2.51 7.23 -1.03
C GLY A 102 -4.00 7.28 -1.42
N SER A 103 -4.90 7.64 -0.48
CA SER A 103 -6.32 7.84 -0.76
C SER A 103 -6.62 9.19 -1.43
N VAL A 104 -5.73 10.17 -1.31
CA VAL A 104 -5.93 11.55 -1.81
C VAL A 104 -5.14 11.80 -3.09
N TYR A 105 -3.94 11.24 -3.22
CA TYR A 105 -3.07 11.47 -4.36
C TYR A 105 -3.29 10.41 -5.44
N PRO A 106 -3.70 10.78 -6.67
CA PRO A 106 -3.91 9.83 -7.77
C PRO A 106 -2.58 9.30 -8.33
N GLY A 107 -2.65 8.18 -9.04
CA GLY A 107 -1.50 7.55 -9.68
C GLY A 107 -0.57 6.84 -8.71
N PHE A 108 0.73 6.88 -9.02
CA PHE A 108 1.80 6.29 -8.22
C PHE A 108 2.49 7.39 -7.43
N ASN A 109 2.67 7.18 -6.13
CA ASN A 109 3.20 8.20 -5.24
C ASN A 109 4.34 7.63 -4.41
N LEU A 110 5.50 8.28 -4.47
CA LEU A 110 6.61 8.07 -3.53
C LEU A 110 6.45 9.08 -2.39
N LEU A 111 6.22 8.56 -1.20
CA LEU A 111 6.09 9.30 0.04
C LEU A 111 7.42 9.24 0.78
N HIS A 112 8.11 10.38 0.92
CA HIS A 112 9.37 10.49 1.65
C HIS A 112 9.11 10.95 3.08
N TYR A 113 9.42 10.11 4.04
CA TYR A 113 9.31 10.37 5.47
C TYR A 113 10.68 10.61 6.08
N ASN A 114 10.77 11.63 6.93
CA ASN A 114 11.95 11.93 7.71
C ASN A 114 11.52 12.24 9.14
N PHE A 115 12.18 11.64 10.13
CA PHE A 115 11.79 11.78 11.55
C PHE A 115 11.73 13.23 12.02
N ARG A 116 12.59 14.11 11.50
CA ARG A 116 12.61 15.54 11.87
C ARG A 116 11.40 16.33 11.33
N HIS A 117 10.63 15.73 10.41
CA HIS A 117 9.41 16.33 9.85
C HIS A 117 8.19 15.66 10.47
N HIS A 118 7.43 16.38 11.30
CA HIS A 118 6.23 15.88 12.00
C HIS A 118 6.45 14.53 12.71
N ASN A 119 7.59 14.36 13.39
CA ASN A 119 7.97 13.11 14.05
C ASN A 119 7.89 11.87 13.09
N GLY A 120 8.12 12.08 11.80
CA GLY A 120 8.13 11.04 10.79
C GLY A 120 6.77 10.47 10.39
N VAL A 121 5.66 11.04 10.87
CA VAL A 121 4.32 10.48 10.57
C VAL A 121 3.63 11.16 9.37
N ILE A 122 4.10 12.33 8.95
CA ILE A 122 3.64 13.02 7.75
C ILE A 122 4.79 13.06 6.73
N PRO A 123 4.59 12.76 5.45
CA PRO A 123 5.68 12.76 4.49
C PRO A 123 6.19 14.16 4.24
N LYS A 124 7.51 14.33 4.28
CA LYS A 124 8.19 15.60 3.94
C LYS A 124 7.98 15.97 2.48
N LYS A 125 7.83 14.97 1.61
CA LYS A 125 7.66 15.15 0.16
C LYS A 125 6.79 14.05 -0.42
N VAL A 126 5.94 14.42 -1.37
CA VAL A 126 5.18 13.51 -2.23
C VAL A 126 5.63 13.72 -3.68
N THR A 127 6.08 12.66 -4.33
CA THR A 127 6.44 12.68 -5.76
C THR A 127 5.51 11.75 -6.52
N SER A 128 4.80 12.25 -7.53
CA SER A 128 3.73 11.51 -8.21
C SER A 128 4.06 11.22 -9.68
N ILE A 129 3.60 10.06 -10.16
CA ILE A 129 3.55 9.69 -11.58
C ILE A 129 2.08 9.47 -11.94
N THR A 130 1.57 10.25 -12.92
CA THR A 130 0.16 10.20 -13.37
C THR A 130 0.02 10.01 -14.87
N ASN A 131 1.10 9.64 -15.58
CA ASN A 131 1.04 9.50 -17.02
C ASN A 131 0.45 8.14 -17.44
N GLN A 132 -0.32 8.16 -18.53
CA GLN A 132 -1.07 7.01 -19.03
C GLN A 132 -0.16 5.87 -19.56
N ARG A 133 1.01 6.19 -20.09
CA ARG A 133 1.95 5.17 -20.62
C ARG A 133 2.48 4.27 -19.51
N THR A 134 2.92 4.86 -18.38
CA THR A 134 3.36 4.13 -17.20
C THR A 134 2.21 3.35 -16.56
N THR A 135 1.02 3.94 -16.50
CA THR A 135 -0.18 3.29 -15.99
C THR A 135 -0.53 2.03 -16.78
N LYS A 136 -0.62 2.09 -18.11
CA LYS A 136 -0.91 0.94 -18.96
C LYS A 136 0.15 -0.16 -18.83
N TRP A 137 1.42 0.24 -18.68
CA TRP A 137 2.49 -0.71 -18.45
C TRP A 137 2.32 -1.43 -17.11
N PHE A 138 2.11 -0.68 -16.02
CA PHE A 138 1.94 -1.25 -14.68
C PHE A 138 0.72 -2.18 -14.62
N GLU A 139 -0.43 -1.75 -15.14
CA GLU A 139 -1.66 -2.55 -15.17
C GLU A 139 -1.49 -3.90 -15.88
N ARG A 140 -0.59 -4.02 -16.86
CA ARG A 140 -0.29 -5.29 -17.55
C ARG A 140 0.72 -6.17 -16.82
N ASN A 141 1.58 -5.58 -16.00
CA ASN A 141 2.71 -6.27 -15.39
C ASN A 141 2.59 -6.44 -13.87
N PHE A 142 1.47 -6.01 -13.29
CA PHE A 142 1.19 -6.13 -11.87
C PHE A 142 -0.04 -7.01 -11.63
N TRP A 143 0.16 -8.06 -10.85
CA TRP A 143 -0.85 -9.04 -10.50
C TRP A 143 -1.05 -9.12 -9.01
N ILE A 144 -2.29 -9.40 -8.60
CA ILE A 144 -2.68 -9.63 -7.22
C ILE A 144 -3.24 -11.03 -7.12
N VAL A 145 -2.73 -11.82 -6.18
CA VAL A 145 -3.15 -13.21 -5.95
C VAL A 145 -3.63 -13.33 -4.52
N ASP A 146 -4.72 -14.04 -4.32
CA ASP A 146 -5.24 -14.33 -2.97
C ASP A 146 -4.22 -15.18 -2.19
N CYS A 147 -4.03 -14.87 -0.91
CA CYS A 147 -3.10 -15.60 -0.05
C CYS A 147 -3.77 -16.12 1.21
N VAL A 148 -4.10 -15.24 2.13
CA VAL A 148 -4.70 -15.62 3.43
C VAL A 148 -6.20 -15.32 3.47
N GLY A 149 -6.67 -14.43 2.58
CA GLY A 149 -8.03 -13.88 2.65
C GLY A 149 -8.15 -12.76 3.70
N PRO A 150 -9.32 -12.57 4.33
CA PRO A 150 -9.51 -11.57 5.37
C PRO A 150 -8.52 -11.75 6.51
N ARG A 151 -8.04 -10.63 7.08
CA ARG A 151 -7.12 -10.68 8.23
C ARG A 151 -7.73 -11.52 9.36
N PRO A 152 -7.03 -12.56 9.83
CA PRO A 152 -7.52 -13.40 10.92
C PRO A 152 -7.80 -12.59 12.20
N GLU A 153 -8.77 -13.04 12.99
CA GLU A 153 -8.99 -12.50 14.32
C GLU A 153 -7.80 -12.79 15.22
N GLY A 154 -7.47 -11.86 16.11
CA GLY A 154 -6.29 -11.98 16.99
C GLY A 154 -4.94 -11.76 16.30
N TYR A 155 -4.90 -11.53 14.98
CA TYR A 155 -3.65 -11.22 14.30
C TYR A 155 -3.15 -9.83 14.64
N ASN A 156 -1.90 -9.75 15.11
CA ASN A 156 -1.18 -8.50 15.30
C ASN A 156 0.26 -8.65 14.73
N PRO A 157 0.69 -7.77 13.81
CA PRO A 157 2.01 -7.86 13.18
C PRO A 157 3.20 -7.69 14.15
N PHE A 158 2.93 -7.28 15.38
CA PHE A 158 3.93 -7.04 16.42
C PHE A 158 4.09 -8.19 17.42
N ASP A 159 3.30 -9.25 17.33
CA ASP A 159 3.31 -10.34 18.31
C ASP A 159 4.65 -11.09 18.37
N SER A 160 5.39 -11.15 17.26
CA SER A 160 6.75 -11.69 17.22
C SER A 160 7.85 -10.64 17.47
N GLY A 161 7.49 -9.45 17.95
CA GLY A 161 8.45 -8.37 18.21
C GLY A 161 8.68 -7.43 17.00
N ARG A 162 9.48 -6.40 17.24
CA ARG A 162 9.89 -5.38 16.26
C ARG A 162 11.40 -5.32 16.22
N PHE A 163 12.00 -5.76 15.11
CA PHE A 163 13.45 -5.87 14.97
C PHE A 163 13.99 -4.86 13.96
N ALA A 164 13.62 -3.59 14.16
CA ALA A 164 14.10 -2.49 13.31
C ALA A 164 15.55 -2.17 13.65
N THR A 165 16.44 -2.31 12.67
CA THR A 165 17.82 -1.82 12.74
C THR A 165 18.05 -0.83 11.59
N LYS A 166 19.03 0.08 11.73
CA LYS A 166 19.37 1.05 10.67
C LYS A 166 19.59 0.37 9.32
N LYS A 167 20.28 -0.77 9.29
CA LYS A 167 20.54 -1.55 8.06
C LYS A 167 19.24 -2.04 7.41
N VAL A 168 18.33 -2.62 8.20
CA VAL A 168 17.05 -3.17 7.70
C VAL A 168 16.13 -2.04 7.24
N VAL A 169 16.07 -0.94 7.98
CA VAL A 169 15.25 0.25 7.62
C VAL A 169 15.80 0.91 6.35
N SER A 170 17.12 1.04 6.21
CA SER A 170 17.74 1.55 4.98
C SER A 170 17.43 0.65 3.78
N GLN A 171 17.47 -0.69 3.94
CA GLN A 171 17.06 -1.65 2.92
C GLN A 171 15.59 -1.48 2.54
N LEU A 172 14.72 -1.27 3.52
CA LEU A 172 13.29 -1.03 3.31
C LEU A 172 13.04 0.28 2.54
N GLY A 173 13.69 1.38 2.95
CA GLY A 173 13.61 2.67 2.27
C GLY A 173 14.13 2.58 0.82
N GLN A 174 15.26 1.89 0.60
CA GLN A 174 15.82 1.67 -0.74
C GLN A 174 14.84 0.92 -1.63
N SER A 175 14.14 -0.12 -1.12
CA SER A 175 13.13 -0.84 -1.89
C SER A 175 12.00 0.09 -2.38
N GLY A 176 11.66 1.12 -1.61
CA GLY A 176 10.69 2.14 -2.02
C GLY A 176 11.20 2.99 -3.18
N GLN A 177 12.44 3.47 -3.11
CA GLN A 177 13.04 4.26 -4.17
C GLN A 177 13.20 3.46 -5.46
N ASP A 178 13.67 2.20 -5.34
CA ASP A 178 13.88 1.30 -6.48
C ASP A 178 12.54 0.94 -7.16
N CYS A 179 11.50 0.67 -6.39
CA CYS A 179 10.16 0.42 -6.90
C CYS A 179 9.61 1.61 -7.70
N PHE A 180 9.72 2.82 -7.14
CA PHE A 180 9.24 4.02 -7.82
C PHE A 180 10.02 4.30 -9.11
N SER A 181 11.34 4.09 -9.10
CA SER A 181 12.20 4.20 -10.26
C SER A 181 11.86 3.15 -11.32
N ALA A 182 11.65 1.90 -10.91
CA ALA A 182 11.22 0.81 -11.79
C ALA A 182 9.89 1.12 -12.49
N ILE A 183 8.90 1.62 -11.75
CA ILE A 183 7.61 2.05 -12.32
C ILE A 183 7.81 3.20 -13.32
N LYS A 184 8.60 4.21 -12.98
CA LYS A 184 8.91 5.36 -13.84
C LYS A 184 9.55 4.92 -15.14
N ASN A 185 10.51 4.02 -15.07
CA ASN A 185 11.29 3.51 -16.20
C ASN A 185 10.58 2.35 -16.93
N ARG A 186 9.52 1.79 -16.33
CA ARG A 186 8.79 0.62 -16.85
C ARG A 186 9.69 -0.60 -16.97
N ASP A 187 10.48 -0.83 -15.92
CA ASP A 187 11.41 -1.95 -15.79
C ASP A 187 10.79 -3.04 -14.89
N LEU A 188 10.39 -4.17 -15.50
CA LEU A 188 9.74 -5.27 -14.81
C LEU A 188 10.70 -6.00 -13.86
N SER A 189 11.94 -6.18 -14.28
CA SER A 189 12.97 -6.87 -13.48
C SER A 189 13.28 -6.07 -12.20
N ALA A 190 13.50 -4.76 -12.35
CA ALA A 190 13.72 -3.86 -11.22
C ALA A 190 12.50 -3.76 -10.30
N LEU A 191 11.26 -3.78 -10.85
CA LEU A 191 10.05 -3.82 -10.05
C LEU A 191 9.99 -5.09 -9.19
N GLY A 192 10.22 -6.25 -9.79
CA GLY A 192 10.25 -7.52 -9.08
C GLY A 192 11.35 -7.59 -8.02
N ALA A 193 12.56 -7.12 -8.35
CA ALA A 193 13.66 -7.04 -7.40
C ALA A 193 13.32 -6.17 -6.17
N SER A 194 12.65 -5.02 -6.39
CA SER A 194 12.22 -4.14 -5.30
C SER A 194 11.17 -4.80 -4.39
N PHE A 195 10.26 -5.63 -4.94
CA PHE A 195 9.30 -6.41 -4.16
C PHE A 195 10.01 -7.45 -3.29
N ASN A 196 10.97 -8.18 -3.86
CA ASN A 196 11.76 -9.18 -3.14
C ASN A 196 12.58 -8.53 -2.00
N GLN A 197 13.17 -7.37 -2.26
CA GLN A 197 13.94 -6.59 -1.29
C GLN A 197 13.06 -6.11 -0.13
N CYS A 198 11.86 -5.57 -0.42
CA CYS A 198 10.88 -5.16 0.58
C CYS A 198 10.44 -6.33 1.46
N SER A 199 10.11 -7.48 0.85
CA SER A 199 9.75 -8.71 1.57
C SER A 199 10.86 -9.17 2.51
N SER A 200 12.11 -9.13 2.04
CA SER A 200 13.29 -9.49 2.85
C SER A 200 13.47 -8.56 4.05
N ALA A 201 13.29 -7.24 3.87
CA ALA A 201 13.36 -6.27 4.95
C ALA A 201 12.22 -6.49 5.98
N TRP A 202 10.99 -6.67 5.51
CA TRP A 202 9.84 -6.95 6.39
C TRP A 202 10.02 -8.24 7.19
N ARG A 203 10.50 -9.31 6.57
CA ARG A 203 10.73 -10.58 7.28
C ARG A 203 11.70 -10.43 8.45
N LYS A 204 12.74 -9.60 8.28
CA LYS A 204 13.70 -9.29 9.35
C LYS A 204 13.10 -8.39 10.43
N MET A 205 12.27 -7.42 10.04
CA MET A 205 11.75 -6.39 10.93
C MET A 205 10.50 -6.83 11.68
N LEU A 206 9.60 -7.55 11.01
CA LEU A 206 8.26 -7.92 11.47
C LEU A 206 7.94 -9.37 11.04
N PRO A 207 8.57 -10.39 11.63
CA PRO A 207 8.41 -11.78 11.18
C PRO A 207 6.96 -12.28 11.26
N ALA A 208 6.14 -11.76 12.17
CA ALA A 208 4.72 -12.10 12.27
C ALA A 208 3.89 -11.77 10.99
N ILE A 209 4.40 -10.95 10.08
CA ILE A 209 3.77 -10.77 8.76
C ILE A 209 3.75 -12.09 7.97
N PHE A 210 4.75 -12.94 8.16
CA PHE A 210 4.94 -14.17 7.39
C PHE A 210 4.60 -15.43 8.17
N GLU A 211 4.79 -15.40 9.48
CA GLU A 211 4.68 -16.55 10.38
C GLU A 211 3.92 -16.11 11.65
N HIS A 212 2.62 -16.31 11.68
CA HIS A 212 1.77 -15.98 12.82
C HIS A 212 0.83 -17.16 13.15
N PRO A 213 0.59 -17.51 14.44
CA PRO A 213 -0.24 -18.66 14.80
C PRO A 213 -1.67 -18.63 14.24
N THR A 214 -2.24 -17.45 14.03
CA THR A 214 -3.58 -17.29 13.43
C THR A 214 -3.59 -17.46 11.92
N ILE A 215 -2.44 -17.40 11.25
CA ILE A 215 -2.32 -17.60 9.80
C ILE A 215 -2.12 -19.09 9.53
N LYS A 216 -3.12 -19.74 8.91
CA LYS A 216 -3.11 -21.19 8.63
C LYS A 216 -2.54 -21.54 7.25
N VAL A 217 -2.11 -20.56 6.49
CA VAL A 217 -1.58 -20.71 5.13
C VAL A 217 -0.05 -20.60 5.15
N PRO A 218 0.69 -21.43 4.41
CA PRO A 218 2.15 -21.37 4.35
C PRO A 218 2.60 -20.16 3.48
N VAL A 219 2.50 -18.95 4.04
CA VAL A 219 2.77 -17.68 3.34
C VAL A 219 4.16 -17.67 2.71
N MET A 220 5.18 -18.11 3.44
CA MET A 220 6.57 -18.11 2.95
C MET A 220 6.79 -19.07 1.78
N GLU A 221 6.12 -20.22 1.77
CA GLU A 221 6.19 -21.18 0.66
C GLU A 221 5.55 -20.60 -0.60
N ARG A 222 4.33 -20.07 -0.47
CA ARG A 222 3.61 -19.38 -1.56
C ARG A 222 4.41 -18.20 -2.11
N LEU A 223 4.95 -17.36 -1.22
CA LEU A 223 5.76 -16.21 -1.65
C LEU A 223 7.00 -16.65 -2.43
N ARG A 224 7.75 -17.66 -1.92
CA ARG A 224 8.94 -18.21 -2.60
C ARG A 224 8.61 -18.81 -3.96
N TYR A 225 7.44 -19.44 -4.10
CA TYR A 225 6.99 -19.95 -5.39
C TYR A 225 6.89 -18.81 -6.43
N TYR A 226 6.20 -17.71 -6.09
CA TYR A 226 6.07 -16.56 -6.99
C TYR A 226 7.40 -15.84 -7.24
N GLN A 227 8.25 -15.72 -6.22
CA GLN A 227 9.57 -15.09 -6.36
C GLN A 227 10.54 -15.86 -7.27
N ARG A 228 10.39 -17.19 -7.34
CA ARG A 228 11.22 -18.04 -8.24
C ARG A 228 10.67 -18.09 -9.67
N LYS A 229 9.35 -18.02 -9.81
CA LYS A 229 8.70 -18.20 -11.12
C LYS A 229 8.57 -16.91 -11.92
N TYR A 230 8.48 -15.76 -11.26
CA TYR A 230 8.23 -14.46 -11.89
C TYR A 230 9.33 -13.46 -11.53
N ALA A 231 9.24 -12.24 -12.05
CA ALA A 231 10.24 -11.19 -11.80
C ALA A 231 10.41 -10.88 -10.31
N GLY A 232 9.35 -11.01 -9.52
CA GLY A 232 9.39 -10.90 -8.07
C GLY A 232 8.00 -10.82 -7.45
N ALA A 233 7.95 -10.96 -6.11
CA ALA A 233 6.70 -10.95 -5.36
C ALA A 233 6.87 -10.45 -3.94
N MET A 234 5.79 -9.90 -3.37
CA MET A 234 5.73 -9.44 -1.99
C MET A 234 4.33 -9.60 -1.39
N PRO A 235 4.19 -9.74 -0.06
CA PRO A 235 2.87 -9.70 0.56
C PRO A 235 2.25 -8.29 0.46
N SER A 236 0.92 -8.21 0.45
CA SER A 236 0.16 -6.96 0.36
C SER A 236 0.21 -6.07 1.62
N GLY A 237 1.14 -6.30 2.50
CA GLY A 237 1.28 -5.62 3.77
C GLY A 237 0.79 -6.44 4.95
N CYS A 238 0.37 -5.77 6.00
CA CYS A 238 -0.04 -6.37 7.27
C CYS A 238 -1.24 -7.32 7.10
N GLY A 239 -1.07 -8.58 7.48
CA GLY A 239 -2.12 -9.60 7.44
C GLY A 239 -2.17 -10.41 6.17
N VAL A 240 -1.30 -10.15 5.21
CA VAL A 240 -1.01 -10.97 4.01
C VAL A 240 -2.27 -11.48 3.30
N GLY A 241 -3.31 -10.64 3.18
CA GLY A 241 -4.52 -11.01 2.45
C GLY A 241 -4.20 -11.42 1.02
N TYR A 242 -3.23 -10.75 0.40
CA TYR A 242 -2.80 -10.97 -0.98
C TYR A 242 -1.30 -11.05 -1.11
N ILE A 243 -0.83 -11.61 -2.22
CA ILE A 243 0.54 -11.48 -2.73
C ILE A 243 0.51 -10.61 -3.98
N TYR A 244 1.37 -9.60 -4.05
CA TYR A 244 1.63 -8.80 -5.24
C TYR A 244 2.75 -9.44 -6.05
N VAL A 245 2.54 -9.60 -7.34
CA VAL A 245 3.48 -10.26 -8.24
C VAL A 245 3.78 -9.37 -9.44
N ALA A 246 5.06 -9.19 -9.73
CA ALA A 246 5.54 -8.53 -10.95
C ALA A 246 5.72 -9.60 -12.05
N SER A 247 4.86 -9.56 -13.07
CA SER A 247 4.86 -10.54 -14.17
C SER A 247 4.29 -9.94 -15.44
N SER A 248 4.93 -10.20 -16.58
CA SER A 248 4.37 -9.94 -17.92
C SER A 248 3.38 -11.01 -18.37
N GLU A 249 3.37 -12.16 -17.71
CA GLU A 249 2.51 -13.28 -18.03
C GLU A 249 1.30 -13.33 -17.10
N PRO A 250 0.14 -13.82 -17.56
CA PRO A 250 -1.01 -14.09 -16.72
C PRO A 250 -0.68 -15.06 -15.58
N ILE A 251 -1.27 -14.79 -14.42
CA ILE A 251 -1.11 -15.64 -13.23
C ILE A 251 -2.43 -16.32 -12.95
N GLU A 252 -2.42 -17.64 -12.84
CA GLU A 252 -3.60 -18.43 -12.51
C GLU A 252 -4.17 -18.00 -11.14
N GLY A 253 -5.47 -17.75 -11.09
CA GLY A 253 -6.15 -17.22 -9.90
C GLY A 253 -5.78 -15.77 -9.55
N GLY A 254 -4.92 -15.13 -10.34
CA GLY A 254 -4.54 -13.72 -10.18
C GLY A 254 -5.48 -12.76 -10.90
N PHE A 255 -5.54 -11.54 -10.44
CA PHE A 255 -6.28 -10.46 -11.07
C PHE A 255 -5.46 -9.18 -11.16
N GLN A 256 -5.85 -8.32 -12.07
CA GLN A 256 -5.22 -7.01 -12.30
C GLN A 256 -6.12 -5.88 -11.81
N VAL A 257 -5.53 -4.73 -11.54
CA VAL A 257 -6.23 -3.53 -11.07
C VAL A 257 -6.13 -2.41 -12.10
N LYS A 258 -6.98 -1.41 -11.97
CA LYS A 258 -6.94 -0.18 -12.78
C LYS A 258 -6.49 0.98 -11.91
N VAL A 259 -5.41 1.64 -12.33
CA VAL A 259 -4.88 2.82 -11.63
C VAL A 259 -5.84 3.99 -11.79
N ASN A 260 -6.05 4.75 -10.72
CA ASN A 260 -6.82 5.98 -10.75
C ASN A 260 -5.89 7.18 -11.02
N LEU A 261 -6.17 7.95 -12.07
CA LEU A 261 -5.36 9.10 -12.49
C LEU A 261 -6.02 10.45 -12.22
N LYS A 262 -7.22 10.44 -11.60
CA LYS A 262 -8.03 11.65 -11.36
C LYS A 262 -8.27 11.91 -9.90
#